data_c0db6d7368a4e44e3dcb38b54bf29c3c
#
_entry.id   c0db6d7368a4e44e3dcb38b54bf29c3c
#
_cell.length_a   1.000
_cell.length_b   1.000
_cell.length_c   1.000
_cell.angle_alpha   90.00
_cell.angle_beta   90.00
_cell.angle_gamma   90.00
#
_symmetry.space_group_name_H-M   'P 1'
#
loop_
_entity.id
_entity.type
_entity.pdbx_description
1 polymer ?
#
loop_
_entity_poly.entity_id
_entity_poly.type
_entity_poly.pdbx_seq_one_letter_code
_entity_poly.pdbx_strand_id
1 'polypeptide(L)'
;MNLLVFVTLAVTGFVACSEFGSYAFVHPVLRHLPGTERIAVEKGLLKTFGRVMPVGMTLCVVLAVAVAIEGSGPGWLAWSAVAAFAVAVGFTVAVNVPINIATGRWDPANPPAGWERTRRRWEFFQGVRSWLLLIGFVLVCAAGTV
;
A
#
# COMPACT_ATOMS: atom_id res chain seq x y z
N MET A 1 -25.94 1.97 8.43
CA MET A 1 -24.73 1.48 7.72
C MET A 1 -24.94 -0.01 7.46
N ASN A 2 -24.88 -0.44 6.21
CA ASN A 2 -25.01 -1.86 5.89
C ASN A 2 -23.68 -2.60 6.10
N LEU A 3 -23.75 -3.94 6.13
CA LEU A 3 -22.59 -4.79 6.41
C LEU A 3 -21.47 -4.60 5.37
N LEU A 4 -21.81 -4.40 4.09
CA LEU A 4 -20.83 -4.19 3.03
C LEU A 4 -20.01 -2.91 3.28
N VAL A 5 -20.68 -1.81 3.57
CA VAL A 5 -20.02 -0.53 3.89
C VAL A 5 -19.14 -0.68 5.12
N PHE A 6 -19.62 -1.33 6.17
CA PHE A 6 -18.82 -1.58 7.38
C PHE A 6 -17.55 -2.38 7.10
N VAL A 7 -17.68 -3.50 6.39
CA VAL A 7 -16.51 -4.34 6.02
C VAL A 7 -15.54 -3.57 5.15
N THR A 8 -16.05 -2.79 4.19
CA THR A 8 -15.22 -1.95 3.31
C THR A 8 -14.42 -0.94 4.11
N LEU A 9 -15.06 -0.23 5.04
CA LEU A 9 -14.39 0.74 5.92
C LEU A 9 -13.32 0.07 6.80
N ALA A 10 -13.62 -1.08 7.38
CA ALA A 10 -12.69 -1.81 8.23
C ALA A 10 -11.45 -2.28 7.45
N VAL A 11 -11.65 -2.87 6.27
CA VAL A 11 -10.54 -3.38 5.43
C VAL A 11 -9.72 -2.23 4.85
N THR A 12 -10.38 -1.24 4.23
CA THR A 12 -9.67 -0.11 3.60
C THR A 12 -8.95 0.74 4.64
N GLY A 13 -9.54 0.95 5.81
CA GLY A 13 -8.90 1.65 6.94
C GLY A 13 -7.68 0.92 7.45
N PHE A 14 -7.78 -0.40 7.68
CA PHE A 14 -6.65 -1.21 8.10
C PHE A 14 -5.49 -1.14 7.10
N VAL A 15 -5.76 -1.35 5.82
CA VAL A 15 -4.74 -1.36 4.77
C VAL A 15 -4.12 0.03 4.59
N ALA A 16 -4.96 1.08 4.45
CA ALA A 16 -4.50 2.44 4.25
C ALA A 16 -3.65 2.96 5.41
N CYS A 17 -4.10 2.76 6.65
CA CYS A 17 -3.38 3.20 7.84
C CYS A 17 -2.08 2.41 8.05
N SER A 18 -2.08 1.10 7.80
CA SER A 18 -0.87 0.27 7.90
C SER A 18 0.18 0.68 6.87
N GLU A 19 -0.21 0.87 5.62
CA GLU A 19 0.69 1.30 4.55
C GLU A 19 1.22 2.72 4.79
N PHE A 20 0.35 3.65 5.15
CA PHE A 20 0.76 5.02 5.44
C PHE A 20 1.65 5.08 6.69
N GLY A 21 1.33 4.34 7.74
CA GLY A 21 2.15 4.23 8.94
C GLY A 21 3.54 3.66 8.65
N SER A 22 3.62 2.63 7.83
CA SER A 22 4.91 2.09 7.36
C SER A 22 5.73 3.15 6.61
N TYR A 23 5.10 3.85 5.66
CA TYR A 23 5.76 4.91 4.90
C TYR A 23 6.22 6.09 5.78
N ALA A 24 5.32 6.60 6.63
CA ALA A 24 5.54 7.84 7.37
C ALA A 24 6.42 7.66 8.62
N PHE A 25 6.39 6.48 9.26
CA PHE A 25 7.02 6.29 10.57
C PHE A 25 8.10 5.21 10.59
N VAL A 26 8.00 4.16 9.77
CA VAL A 26 8.97 3.05 9.77
C VAL A 26 10.12 3.34 8.79
N HIS A 27 9.85 3.65 7.55
CA HIS A 27 10.88 3.85 6.54
C HIS A 27 11.84 5.01 6.82
N PRO A 28 11.45 6.16 7.39
CA PRO A 28 12.38 7.19 7.81
C PRO A 28 13.43 6.71 8.81
N VAL A 29 13.06 5.82 9.73
CA VAL A 29 13.99 5.21 10.69
C VAL A 29 14.95 4.25 10.00
N LEU A 30 14.45 3.42 9.09
CA LEU A 30 15.27 2.46 8.34
C LEU A 30 16.36 3.13 7.49
N ARG A 31 16.13 4.35 7.02
CA ARG A 31 17.13 5.10 6.23
C ARG A 31 18.40 5.43 7.01
N HIS A 32 18.33 5.47 8.34
CA HIS A 32 19.47 5.77 9.21
C HIS A 32 20.25 4.51 9.62
N LEU A 33 19.78 3.32 9.28
CA LEU A 33 20.49 2.09 9.55
C LEU A 33 21.65 1.89 8.57
N PRO A 34 22.77 1.28 9.01
CA PRO A 34 23.81 0.79 8.11
C PRO A 34 23.21 -0.14 7.03
N GLY A 35 23.84 -0.20 5.87
CA GLY A 35 23.30 -0.91 4.71
C GLY A 35 22.97 -2.38 4.97
N THR A 36 23.82 -3.07 5.71
CA THR A 36 23.63 -4.50 6.07
C THR A 36 22.37 -4.70 6.90
N GLU A 37 22.21 -3.93 7.98
CA GLU A 37 21.06 -4.01 8.88
C GLU A 37 19.78 -3.55 8.17
N ARG A 38 19.87 -2.49 7.39
CA ARG A 38 18.75 -1.98 6.60
C ARG A 38 18.20 -3.05 5.67
N ILE A 39 19.06 -3.69 4.86
CA ILE A 39 18.63 -4.74 3.93
C ILE A 39 18.05 -5.95 4.68
N ALA A 40 18.66 -6.33 5.81
CA ALA A 40 18.15 -7.44 6.62
C ALA A 40 16.74 -7.17 7.16
N VAL A 41 16.48 -5.96 7.67
CA VAL A 41 15.13 -5.55 8.14
C VAL A 41 14.14 -5.48 7.00
N GLU A 42 14.52 -4.89 5.86
CA GLU A 42 13.65 -4.81 4.68
C GLU A 42 13.27 -6.20 4.16
N LYS A 43 14.22 -7.16 4.13
CA LYS A 43 13.92 -8.56 3.80
C LYS A 43 12.95 -9.20 4.80
N GLY A 44 13.05 -8.86 6.08
CA GLY A 44 12.09 -9.28 7.11
C GLY A 44 10.69 -8.74 6.83
N LEU A 45 10.57 -7.45 6.50
CA LEU A 45 9.29 -6.81 6.16
C LEU A 45 8.64 -7.40 4.91
N LEU A 46 9.41 -7.88 3.93
CA LEU A 46 8.87 -8.58 2.76
C LEU A 46 8.13 -9.88 3.13
N LYS A 47 8.52 -10.54 4.22
CA LYS A 47 7.87 -11.78 4.69
C LYS A 47 6.54 -11.53 5.39
N THR A 48 6.30 -10.31 5.87
CA THR A 48 5.08 -9.89 6.57
C THR A 48 4.26 -8.95 5.69
N PHE A 49 4.62 -7.68 5.63
CA PHE A 49 3.94 -6.69 4.80
C PHE A 49 3.86 -7.09 3.32
N GLY A 50 4.96 -7.58 2.76
CA GLY A 50 5.03 -7.98 1.35
C GLY A 50 4.09 -9.12 0.96
N ARG A 51 3.62 -9.91 1.93
CA ARG A 51 2.64 -10.99 1.70
C ARG A 51 1.20 -10.55 1.96
N VAL A 52 0.98 -9.79 3.02
CA VAL A 52 -0.37 -9.41 3.49
C VAL A 52 -0.92 -8.24 2.68
N MET A 53 -0.10 -7.21 2.44
CA MET A 53 -0.60 -5.97 1.84
C MET A 53 -1.10 -6.10 0.40
N PRO A 54 -0.47 -6.84 -0.52
CA PRO A 54 -1.03 -7.03 -1.87
C PRO A 54 -2.42 -7.64 -1.87
N VAL A 55 -2.68 -8.60 -0.99
CA VAL A 55 -4.01 -9.21 -0.81
C VAL A 55 -4.99 -8.16 -0.28
N GLY A 56 -4.60 -7.43 0.79
CA GLY A 56 -5.42 -6.36 1.36
C GLY A 56 -5.75 -5.26 0.36
N MET A 57 -4.77 -4.82 -0.44
CA MET A 57 -4.99 -3.81 -1.49
C MET A 57 -5.95 -4.29 -2.58
N THR A 58 -5.85 -5.56 -2.99
CA THR A 58 -6.79 -6.15 -3.95
C THR A 58 -8.20 -6.19 -3.36
N LEU A 59 -8.34 -6.55 -2.08
CA LEU A 59 -9.63 -6.50 -1.38
C LEU A 59 -10.20 -5.08 -1.31
N CYS A 60 -9.35 -4.05 -1.11
CA CYS A 60 -9.80 -2.65 -1.15
C CYS A 60 -10.46 -2.31 -2.48
N VAL A 61 -9.86 -2.72 -3.61
CA VAL A 61 -10.45 -2.50 -4.94
C VAL A 61 -11.78 -3.23 -5.07
N VAL A 62 -11.82 -4.52 -4.74
CA VAL A 62 -13.04 -5.35 -4.89
C VAL A 62 -14.20 -4.80 -4.04
N LEU A 63 -13.93 -4.48 -2.78
CA LEU A 63 -14.94 -3.95 -1.87
C LEU A 63 -15.42 -2.54 -2.28
N ALA A 64 -14.51 -1.67 -2.73
CA ALA A 64 -14.88 -0.35 -3.23
C ALA A 64 -15.74 -0.44 -4.49
N VAL A 65 -15.44 -1.36 -5.41
CA VAL A 65 -16.29 -1.64 -6.59
C VAL A 65 -17.67 -2.13 -6.15
N ALA A 66 -17.75 -3.05 -5.19
CA ALA A 66 -19.02 -3.56 -4.69
C ALA A 66 -19.88 -2.44 -4.09
N VAL A 67 -19.30 -1.54 -3.28
CA VAL A 67 -19.99 -0.36 -2.72
C VAL A 67 -20.44 0.60 -3.84
N ALA A 68 -19.60 0.82 -4.85
CA ALA A 68 -19.94 1.70 -5.97
C ALA A 68 -21.11 1.15 -6.81
N ILE A 69 -21.18 -0.18 -7.01
CA ILE A 69 -22.28 -0.85 -7.73
C ILE A 69 -23.56 -0.86 -6.91
N GLU A 70 -23.47 -1.08 -5.59
CA GLU A 70 -24.63 -1.06 -4.70
C GLU A 70 -25.30 0.34 -4.64
N GLY A 71 -24.55 1.39 -4.93
CA GLY A 71 -25.07 2.76 -4.92
C GLY A 71 -25.27 3.33 -3.51
N SER A 72 -24.53 2.86 -2.54
CA SER A 72 -24.53 3.36 -1.16
C SER A 72 -23.79 4.69 -1.07
N GLY A 73 -24.42 5.79 -1.51
CA GLY A 73 -23.85 7.14 -1.47
C GLY A 73 -23.57 7.73 -2.85
N PRO A 74 -22.95 8.94 -2.91
CA PRO A 74 -22.65 9.61 -4.18
C PRO A 74 -21.69 8.80 -5.04
N GLY A 75 -22.15 8.37 -6.22
CA GLY A 75 -21.41 7.49 -7.13
C GLY A 75 -20.02 8.01 -7.50
N TRP A 76 -19.86 9.33 -7.66
CA TRP A 76 -18.57 9.93 -8.00
C TRP A 76 -17.50 9.73 -6.89
N LEU A 77 -17.89 9.76 -5.61
CA LEU A 77 -16.98 9.47 -4.49
C LEU A 77 -16.55 8.00 -4.50
N ALA A 78 -17.50 7.09 -4.66
CA ALA A 78 -17.22 5.66 -4.68
C ALA A 78 -16.30 5.28 -5.86
N TRP A 79 -16.58 5.75 -7.07
CA TRP A 79 -15.73 5.49 -8.24
C TRP A 79 -14.37 6.18 -8.18
N SER A 80 -14.27 7.35 -7.53
CA SER A 80 -12.96 7.98 -7.25
C SER A 80 -12.13 7.15 -6.28
N ALA A 81 -12.74 6.54 -5.26
CA ALA A 81 -12.05 5.61 -4.36
C ALA A 81 -11.56 4.36 -5.12
N VAL A 82 -12.39 3.78 -5.98
CA VAL A 82 -11.99 2.66 -6.86
C VAL A 82 -10.78 3.04 -7.70
N ALA A 83 -10.80 4.20 -8.34
CA ALA A 83 -9.68 4.68 -9.15
C ALA A 83 -8.40 4.84 -8.32
N ALA A 84 -8.48 5.43 -7.13
CA ALA A 84 -7.33 5.60 -6.24
C ALA A 84 -6.72 4.24 -5.84
N PHE A 85 -7.53 3.27 -5.43
CA PHE A 85 -7.06 1.93 -5.07
C PHE A 85 -6.50 1.17 -6.27
N ALA A 86 -7.15 1.26 -7.44
CA ALA A 86 -6.67 0.59 -8.65
C ALA A 86 -5.32 1.13 -9.12
N VAL A 87 -5.10 2.44 -9.07
CA VAL A 87 -3.81 3.07 -9.39
C VAL A 87 -2.74 2.65 -8.37
N ALA A 88 -3.07 2.58 -7.07
CA ALA A 88 -2.16 2.11 -6.05
C ALA A 88 -1.71 0.65 -6.29
N VAL A 89 -2.64 -0.24 -6.66
CA VAL A 89 -2.33 -1.62 -7.06
C VAL A 89 -1.46 -1.64 -8.31
N GLY A 90 -1.78 -0.82 -9.31
CA GLY A 90 -1.00 -0.70 -10.55
C GLY A 90 0.47 -0.36 -10.28
N PHE A 91 0.75 0.66 -9.46
CA PHE A 91 2.13 1.00 -9.05
C PHE A 91 2.79 -0.12 -8.26
N THR A 92 2.03 -0.79 -7.40
CA THR A 92 2.55 -1.94 -6.65
C THR A 92 3.06 -3.04 -7.58
N VAL A 93 2.24 -3.46 -8.53
CA VAL A 93 2.57 -4.53 -9.47
C VAL A 93 3.70 -4.12 -10.43
N ALA A 94 3.65 -2.89 -10.95
CA ALA A 94 4.60 -2.43 -11.95
C ALA A 94 5.98 -2.08 -11.38
N VAL A 95 6.06 -1.60 -10.15
CA VAL A 95 7.30 -1.05 -9.57
C VAL A 95 7.71 -1.76 -8.28
N ASN A 96 6.83 -1.78 -7.27
CA ASN A 96 7.21 -2.28 -5.95
C ASN A 96 7.46 -3.80 -5.93
N VAL A 97 6.64 -4.59 -6.61
CA VAL A 97 6.78 -6.06 -6.65
C VAL A 97 8.10 -6.49 -7.30
N PRO A 98 8.50 -6.01 -8.49
CA PRO A 98 9.80 -6.34 -9.08
C PRO A 98 10.98 -5.98 -8.17
N ILE A 99 10.94 -4.80 -7.53
CA ILE A 99 11.99 -4.39 -6.60
C ILE A 99 12.00 -5.27 -5.34
N ASN A 100 10.85 -5.67 -4.83
CA ASN A 100 10.75 -6.57 -3.70
C ASN A 100 11.35 -7.95 -4.01
N ILE A 101 11.10 -8.48 -5.20
CA ILE A 101 11.69 -9.75 -5.66
C ILE A 101 13.21 -9.62 -5.72
N ALA A 102 13.73 -8.53 -6.28
CA ALA A 102 15.17 -8.27 -6.34
C ALA A 102 15.77 -8.15 -4.92
N THR A 103 15.17 -7.32 -4.04
CA THR A 103 15.61 -7.13 -2.66
C THR A 103 15.63 -8.45 -1.87
N GLY A 104 14.65 -9.31 -2.07
CA GLY A 104 14.59 -10.63 -1.43
C GLY A 104 15.77 -11.53 -1.76
N ARG A 105 16.43 -11.32 -2.91
CA ARG A 105 17.59 -12.09 -3.38
C ARG A 105 18.93 -11.50 -2.96
N TRP A 106 18.97 -10.25 -2.47
CA TRP A 106 20.23 -9.60 -2.10
C TRP A 106 20.84 -10.24 -0.86
N ASP A 107 22.17 -10.31 -0.86
CA ASP A 107 22.95 -10.62 0.34
C ASP A 107 23.12 -9.33 1.15
N PRO A 108 22.63 -9.25 2.39
CA PRO A 108 22.82 -8.08 3.25
C PRO A 108 24.28 -7.71 3.48
N ALA A 109 25.18 -8.70 3.54
CA ALA A 109 26.62 -8.49 3.75
C ALA A 109 27.34 -7.97 2.49
N ASN A 110 26.78 -8.25 1.29
CA ASN A 110 27.37 -7.86 0.02
C ASN A 110 26.28 -7.42 -0.98
N PRO A 111 25.65 -6.27 -0.74
CA PRO A 111 24.59 -5.77 -1.61
C PRO A 111 25.09 -5.42 -2.99
N PRO A 112 24.24 -5.54 -4.05
CA PRO A 112 24.64 -5.20 -5.40
C PRO A 112 24.91 -3.69 -5.54
N ALA A 113 25.79 -3.32 -6.48
CA ALA A 113 26.04 -1.92 -6.79
C ALA A 113 24.71 -1.19 -7.16
N GLY A 114 24.51 0.00 -6.60
CA GLY A 114 23.31 0.80 -6.86
C GLY A 114 22.04 0.37 -6.12
N TRP A 115 22.13 -0.54 -5.15
CA TRP A 115 20.98 -0.98 -4.33
C TRP A 115 20.25 0.20 -3.67
N GLU A 116 20.96 1.23 -3.24
CA GLU A 116 20.36 2.42 -2.63
C GLU A 116 19.45 3.20 -3.60
N ARG A 117 19.85 3.30 -4.89
CA ARG A 117 19.04 3.94 -5.93
C ARG A 117 17.74 3.14 -6.14
N THR A 118 17.86 1.83 -6.19
CA THR A 118 16.70 0.91 -6.32
C THR A 118 15.75 1.07 -5.13
N ARG A 119 16.28 1.16 -3.91
CA ARG A 119 15.47 1.38 -2.71
C ARG A 119 14.84 2.77 -2.67
N ARG A 120 15.53 3.82 -3.07
CA ARG A 120 14.93 5.18 -3.19
C ARG A 120 13.76 5.20 -4.17
N ARG A 121 13.88 4.51 -5.30
CA ARG A 121 12.77 4.37 -6.25
C ARG A 121 11.59 3.64 -5.62
N TRP A 122 11.84 2.55 -4.92
CA TRP A 122 10.82 1.80 -4.20
C TRP A 122 10.10 2.69 -3.17
N GLU A 123 10.84 3.43 -2.35
CA GLU A 123 10.28 4.33 -1.33
C GLU A 123 9.43 5.44 -1.93
N PHE A 124 9.82 6.00 -3.06
CA PHE A 124 9.03 7.01 -3.74
C PHE A 124 7.65 6.45 -4.13
N PHE A 125 7.61 5.29 -4.79
CA PHE A 125 6.36 4.67 -5.17
C PHE A 125 5.58 4.10 -3.98
N GLN A 126 6.27 3.69 -2.92
CA GLN A 126 5.65 3.37 -1.63
C GLN A 126 4.90 4.59 -1.07
N GLY A 127 5.51 5.77 -1.12
CA GLY A 127 4.89 7.02 -0.69
C GLY A 127 3.65 7.35 -1.52
N VAL A 128 3.78 7.34 -2.85
CA VAL A 128 2.65 7.59 -3.78
C VAL A 128 1.48 6.64 -3.50
N ARG A 129 1.76 5.36 -3.41
CA ARG A 129 0.73 4.34 -3.14
C ARG A 129 0.09 4.52 -1.76
N SER A 130 0.87 4.84 -0.73
CA SER A 130 0.37 5.06 0.63
C SER A 130 -0.60 6.26 0.69
N TRP A 131 -0.30 7.34 0.00
CA TRP A 131 -1.20 8.47 -0.14
C TRP A 131 -2.46 8.12 -0.93
N LEU A 132 -2.34 7.38 -2.03
CA LEU A 132 -3.50 6.94 -2.80
C LEU A 132 -4.44 6.05 -1.98
N LEU A 133 -3.89 5.13 -1.19
CA LEU A 133 -4.69 4.27 -0.30
C LEU A 133 -5.39 5.09 0.78
N LEU A 134 -4.70 6.07 1.38
CA LEU A 134 -5.30 6.94 2.40
C LEU A 134 -6.41 7.82 1.80
N ILE A 135 -6.18 8.42 0.63
CA ILE A 135 -7.19 9.20 -0.09
C ILE A 135 -8.39 8.31 -0.43
N GLY A 136 -8.16 7.11 -0.96
CA GLY A 136 -9.21 6.15 -1.27
C GLY A 136 -10.05 5.79 -0.04
N PHE A 137 -9.41 5.57 1.11
CA PHE A 137 -10.11 5.33 2.37
C PHE A 137 -10.97 6.53 2.80
N VAL A 138 -10.43 7.75 2.73
CA VAL A 138 -11.21 8.97 3.07
C VAL A 138 -12.40 9.14 2.13
N LEU A 139 -12.25 8.83 0.83
CA LEU A 139 -13.35 8.88 -0.13
C LEU A 139 -14.44 7.84 0.19
N VAL A 140 -14.06 6.63 0.61
CA VAL A 140 -15.03 5.62 1.09
C VAL A 140 -15.76 6.09 2.35
N CYS A 141 -15.05 6.71 3.30
CA CYS A 141 -15.68 7.30 4.47
C CYS A 141 -16.68 8.39 4.08
N ALA A 142 -16.30 9.30 3.19
CA ALA A 142 -17.17 10.37 2.71
C ALA A 142 -18.41 9.82 1.99
N ALA A 143 -18.24 8.80 1.14
CA ALA A 143 -19.37 8.15 0.46
C ALA A 143 -20.36 7.49 1.43
N GLY A 144 -19.86 6.94 2.54
CA GLY A 144 -20.69 6.28 3.55
C GLY A 144 -21.39 7.21 4.55
N THR A 145 -21.05 8.50 4.55
CA THR A 145 -21.63 9.51 5.47
C THR A 145 -22.64 10.45 4.82
N VAL A 146 -22.75 10.45 3.53
CA VAL A 146 -23.67 11.27 2.72
C VAL A 146 -24.75 10.39 2.10
#